data_0a929f919ea356cc25490e61a07fcea2
#
_entry.id   0a929f919ea356cc25490e61a07fcea2
#
_cell.length_a   1.000
_cell.length_b   1.000
_cell.length_c   1.000
_cell.angle_alpha   90.00
_cell.angle_beta   90.00
_cell.angle_gamma   90.00
#
_symmetry.space_group_name_H-M   'P 1'
#
loop_
_entity.id
_entity.type
_entity.pdbx_description
1 polymer ?
#
loop_
_entity_poly.entity_id
_entity_poly.type
_entity_poly.pdbx_seq_one_letter_code
_entity_poly.pdbx_strand_id
1 'polypeptide(L)'
;GSGTDIGGRLLADRLTKKWGQPVVIENRPGGDGVVAINAFVSAKDDHILLLSPTSSFIAHPWMHDNRPYKSEDLAPIARVSNTVIGISVPSVMPVNLPGELVALAKAKPGELNWAGVTGALDFNFSGWLKVANLDMKKVPYRNPVDAANDLATNRVQVYESAVAIAQPQLQAGKIR
;
A
#
# COMPACT_ATOMS: atom_id res chain seq x y z
N GLY A 1 1.18 -11.26 7.76
CA GLY A 1 1.18 -10.02 8.46
C GLY A 1 1.56 -8.84 7.57
N SER A 2 0.62 -7.92 7.34
CA SER A 2 0.90 -6.63 6.73
C SER A 2 1.41 -5.65 7.80
N GLY A 3 1.94 -4.48 7.39
CA GLY A 3 2.27 -3.41 8.34
C GLY A 3 1.09 -3.00 9.22
N THR A 4 -0.13 -3.06 8.69
CA THR A 4 -1.37 -2.81 9.46
C THR A 4 -1.57 -3.85 10.56
N ASP A 5 -1.37 -5.14 10.28
CA ASP A 5 -1.51 -6.21 11.28
C ASP A 5 -0.45 -6.09 12.40
N ILE A 6 0.81 -5.81 12.03
CA ILE A 6 1.88 -5.59 13.01
C ILE A 6 1.56 -4.39 13.90
N GLY A 7 1.20 -3.25 13.31
CA GLY A 7 0.81 -2.05 14.05
C GLY A 7 -0.41 -2.28 14.95
N GLY A 8 -1.40 -3.02 14.44
CA GLY A 8 -2.59 -3.40 15.19
C GLY A 8 -2.26 -4.22 16.44
N ARG A 9 -1.40 -5.24 16.32
CA ARG A 9 -1.00 -6.09 17.46
C ARG A 9 -0.24 -5.31 18.52
N LEU A 10 0.66 -4.41 18.11
CA LEU A 10 1.37 -3.51 19.04
C LEU A 10 0.40 -2.57 19.79
N LEU A 11 -0.60 -2.05 19.09
CA LEU A 11 -1.63 -1.22 19.69
C LEU A 11 -2.50 -2.04 20.65
N ALA A 12 -2.95 -3.23 20.22
CA ALA A 12 -3.79 -4.12 21.03
C ALA A 12 -3.12 -4.52 22.35
N ASP A 13 -1.81 -4.85 22.34
CA ASP A 13 -1.04 -5.14 23.56
C ASP A 13 -1.05 -3.95 24.53
N ARG A 14 -0.84 -2.74 24.03
CA ARG A 14 -0.86 -1.52 24.86
C ARG A 14 -2.24 -1.21 25.41
N LEU A 15 -3.29 -1.37 24.59
CA LEU A 15 -4.67 -1.16 25.03
C LEU A 15 -5.11 -2.20 26.05
N THR A 16 -4.73 -3.47 25.87
CA THR A 16 -4.99 -4.54 26.84
C THR A 16 -4.40 -4.18 28.21
N LYS A 17 -3.13 -3.73 28.23
CA LYS A 17 -2.48 -3.29 29.47
C LYS A 17 -3.16 -2.08 30.10
N LYS A 18 -3.60 -1.13 29.28
CA LYS A 18 -4.24 0.11 29.76
C LYS A 18 -5.64 -0.11 30.30
N TRP A 19 -6.43 -0.96 29.63
CA TRP A 19 -7.84 -1.19 29.98
C TRP A 19 -8.07 -2.36 30.94
N GLY A 20 -7.05 -3.21 31.12
CA GLY A 20 -7.19 -4.43 31.94
C GLY A 20 -8.11 -5.47 31.31
N GLN A 21 -8.42 -5.34 30.03
CA GLN A 21 -9.29 -6.22 29.26
C GLN A 21 -8.58 -6.65 27.97
N PRO A 22 -8.74 -7.90 27.51
CA PRO A 22 -8.08 -8.36 26.30
C PRO A 22 -8.60 -7.63 25.06
N VAL A 23 -7.66 -7.13 24.24
CA VAL A 23 -7.94 -6.57 22.91
C VAL A 23 -7.44 -7.55 21.87
N VAL A 24 -8.36 -8.13 21.10
CA VAL A 24 -8.08 -9.20 20.14
C VAL A 24 -8.08 -8.64 18.71
N ILE A 25 -7.05 -8.98 17.93
CA ILE A 25 -6.98 -8.62 16.50
C ILE A 25 -7.68 -9.69 15.67
N GLU A 26 -8.67 -9.27 14.90
CA GLU A 26 -9.32 -10.07 13.88
C GLU A 26 -8.96 -9.53 12.49
N ASN A 27 -8.31 -10.34 11.67
CA ASN A 27 -7.98 -9.99 10.28
C ASN A 27 -9.08 -10.51 9.34
N ARG A 28 -9.67 -9.61 8.55
CA ARG A 28 -10.66 -9.93 7.51
C ARG A 28 -10.14 -9.46 6.13
N PRO A 29 -9.32 -10.28 5.46
CA PRO A 29 -8.75 -9.91 4.16
C PRO A 29 -9.79 -9.92 3.05
N GLY A 30 -9.55 -9.14 2.00
CA GLY A 30 -10.33 -9.13 0.75
C GLY A 30 -10.79 -7.74 0.32
N GLY A 31 -10.93 -7.55 -1.00
CA GLY A 31 -11.45 -6.36 -1.63
C GLY A 31 -10.74 -5.06 -1.22
N ASP A 32 -9.41 -5.07 -1.11
CA ASP A 32 -8.63 -3.92 -0.62
C ASP A 32 -9.09 -3.40 0.77
N GLY A 33 -9.56 -4.30 1.64
CA GLY A 33 -10.08 -3.97 2.97
C GLY A 33 -11.59 -3.73 3.03
N VAL A 34 -12.30 -3.71 1.92
CA VAL A 34 -13.77 -3.52 1.86
C VAL A 34 -14.49 -4.56 2.72
N VAL A 35 -14.02 -5.82 2.74
CA VAL A 35 -14.61 -6.90 3.55
C VAL A 35 -14.54 -6.57 5.04
N ALA A 36 -13.39 -6.12 5.52
CA ALA A 36 -13.19 -5.75 6.94
C ALA A 36 -14.04 -4.53 7.32
N ILE A 37 -14.09 -3.51 6.46
CA ILE A 37 -14.86 -2.29 6.71
C ILE A 37 -16.36 -2.62 6.74
N ASN A 38 -16.86 -3.39 5.79
CA ASN A 38 -18.27 -3.80 5.78
C ASN A 38 -18.66 -4.60 7.04
N ALA A 39 -17.79 -5.51 7.48
CA ALA A 39 -18.01 -6.26 8.69
C ALA A 39 -18.06 -5.35 9.94
N PHE A 40 -17.19 -4.33 10.02
CA PHE A 40 -17.19 -3.32 11.07
C PHE A 40 -18.51 -2.52 11.09
N VAL A 41 -18.88 -1.95 9.95
CA VAL A 41 -20.12 -1.14 9.83
C VAL A 41 -21.38 -1.96 10.15
N SER A 42 -21.40 -3.23 9.75
CA SER A 42 -22.55 -4.12 9.95
C SER A 42 -22.66 -4.64 11.39
N ALA A 43 -21.57 -4.67 12.14
CA ALA A 43 -21.55 -5.25 13.49
C ALA A 43 -22.38 -4.45 14.51
N LYS A 44 -22.45 -3.12 14.38
CA LYS A 44 -23.17 -2.21 15.29
C LYS A 44 -22.84 -2.49 16.75
N ASP A 45 -21.56 -2.71 17.05
CA ASP A 45 -21.03 -3.08 18.37
C ASP A 45 -19.99 -2.05 18.80
N ASP A 46 -20.23 -1.40 19.93
CA ASP A 46 -19.38 -0.35 20.49
C ASP A 46 -18.03 -0.87 21.03
N HIS A 47 -17.84 -2.19 21.09
CA HIS A 47 -16.59 -2.83 21.50
C HIS A 47 -15.66 -3.17 20.33
N ILE A 48 -16.02 -2.78 19.11
CA ILE A 48 -15.21 -3.02 17.91
C ILE A 48 -14.56 -1.73 17.43
N LEU A 49 -13.26 -1.77 17.16
CA LEU A 49 -12.50 -0.71 16.52
C LEU A 49 -12.01 -1.19 15.16
N LEU A 50 -12.12 -0.34 14.14
CA LEU A 50 -11.53 -0.59 12.83
C LEU A 50 -10.14 0.04 12.74
N LEU A 51 -9.12 -0.78 12.45
CA LEU A 51 -7.80 -0.30 12.04
C LEU A 51 -7.67 -0.45 10.52
N SER A 52 -7.60 0.67 9.82
CA SER A 52 -7.58 0.71 8.37
C SER A 52 -6.62 1.77 7.85
N PRO A 53 -6.02 1.59 6.66
CA PRO A 53 -5.30 2.67 5.97
C PRO A 53 -6.23 3.85 5.65
N THR A 54 -5.68 5.05 5.58
CA THR A 54 -6.45 6.26 5.19
C THR A 54 -7.05 6.16 3.77
N SER A 55 -6.49 5.31 2.91
CA SER A 55 -7.04 5.00 1.59
C SER A 55 -8.50 4.56 1.62
N SER A 56 -8.93 3.88 2.67
CA SER A 56 -10.32 3.46 2.88
C SER A 56 -11.30 4.64 2.93
N PHE A 57 -10.83 5.83 3.29
CA PHE A 57 -11.63 7.06 3.34
C PHE A 57 -11.51 7.89 2.07
N ILE A 58 -10.29 8.02 1.54
CA ILE A 58 -9.98 8.99 0.47
C ILE A 58 -9.91 8.38 -0.93
N ALA A 59 -9.47 7.11 -1.06
CA ALA A 59 -9.27 6.47 -2.36
C ALA A 59 -10.42 5.51 -2.75
N HIS A 60 -10.97 4.74 -1.81
CA HIS A 60 -12.06 3.80 -2.10
C HIS A 60 -13.28 4.43 -2.78
N PRO A 61 -13.70 5.69 -2.48
CA PRO A 61 -14.76 6.35 -3.23
C PRO A 61 -14.54 6.42 -4.75
N TRP A 62 -13.29 6.44 -5.18
CA TRP A 62 -12.86 6.55 -6.58
C TRP A 62 -12.43 5.22 -7.19
N MET A 63 -12.20 4.19 -6.36
CA MET A 63 -11.70 2.88 -6.79
C MET A 63 -12.80 1.82 -6.86
N HIS A 64 -13.90 2.00 -6.10
CA HIS A 64 -14.96 1.01 -5.95
C HIS A 64 -16.33 1.64 -6.11
N ASP A 65 -16.98 1.43 -7.25
CA ASP A 65 -18.29 2.00 -7.56
C ASP A 65 -19.41 1.49 -6.65
N ASN A 66 -19.38 0.20 -6.28
CA ASN A 66 -20.42 -0.48 -5.48
C ASN A 66 -19.89 -0.88 -4.09
N ARG A 67 -19.51 0.11 -3.27
CA ARG A 67 -19.10 -0.16 -1.90
C ARG A 67 -20.33 -0.42 -1.02
N PRO A 68 -20.25 -1.43 -0.12
CA PRO A 68 -21.35 -1.71 0.83
C PRO A 68 -21.39 -0.75 2.03
N TYR A 69 -20.57 0.30 2.04
CA TYR A 69 -20.48 1.33 3.08
C TYR A 69 -20.21 2.70 2.45
N LYS A 70 -20.50 3.76 3.18
CA LYS A 70 -20.16 5.14 2.84
C LYS A 70 -19.03 5.65 3.74
N SER A 71 -18.34 6.70 3.33
CA SER A 71 -17.29 7.31 4.16
C SER A 71 -17.84 7.87 5.47
N GLU A 72 -19.10 8.33 5.46
CA GLU A 72 -19.84 8.86 6.60
C GLU A 72 -20.18 7.81 7.66
N ASP A 73 -20.16 6.51 7.31
CA ASP A 73 -20.34 5.41 8.25
C ASP A 73 -19.10 5.18 9.14
N LEU A 74 -18.00 5.88 8.86
CA LEU A 74 -16.73 5.73 9.53
C LEU A 74 -16.33 7.02 10.23
N ALA A 75 -16.14 6.98 11.54
CA ALA A 75 -15.65 8.10 12.34
C ALA A 75 -14.16 7.90 12.72
N PRO A 76 -13.21 8.68 12.17
CA PRO A 76 -11.80 8.58 12.53
C PRO A 76 -11.58 9.00 13.99
N ILE A 77 -10.93 8.14 14.79
CA ILE A 77 -10.61 8.41 16.20
C ILE A 77 -9.19 8.95 16.33
N ALA A 78 -8.20 8.26 15.75
CA ALA A 78 -6.80 8.62 15.89
C ALA A 78 -5.96 8.06 14.74
N ARG A 79 -4.87 8.76 14.43
CA ARG A 79 -3.81 8.25 13.56
C ARG A 79 -2.83 7.41 14.40
N VAL A 80 -2.76 6.12 14.12
CA VAL A 80 -1.91 5.16 14.85
C VAL A 80 -0.48 5.14 14.33
N SER A 81 -0.31 5.24 13.00
CA SER A 81 1.02 5.19 12.35
C SER A 81 1.03 5.94 11.04
N ASN A 82 2.23 6.22 10.54
CA ASN A 82 2.47 6.70 9.19
C ASN A 82 3.19 5.59 8.39
N THR A 83 2.74 5.36 7.16
CA THR A 83 3.47 4.54 6.20
C THR A 83 4.33 5.46 5.33
N VAL A 84 5.64 5.25 5.36
CA VAL A 84 6.55 5.92 4.42
C VAL A 84 6.50 5.16 3.11
N ILE A 85 6.19 5.88 2.03
CA ILE A 85 6.08 5.35 0.67
C ILE A 85 7.28 5.85 -0.12
N GLY A 86 7.81 5.00 -0.98
CA GLY A 86 8.91 5.35 -1.88
C GLY A 86 8.75 4.67 -3.25
N ILE A 87 9.34 5.29 -4.26
CA ILE A 87 9.55 4.68 -5.57
C ILE A 87 10.94 4.09 -5.56
N SER A 88 11.03 2.80 -5.85
CA SER A 88 12.28 2.05 -5.91
C SER A 88 12.55 1.58 -7.32
N VAL A 89 13.85 1.51 -7.67
CA VAL A 89 14.37 0.98 -8.94
C VAL A 89 15.50 -0.01 -8.68
N PRO A 90 15.80 -0.95 -9.58
CA PRO A 90 16.97 -1.82 -9.48
C PRO A 90 18.27 -1.00 -9.40
N SER A 91 19.23 -1.41 -8.57
CA SER A 91 20.51 -0.72 -8.44
C SER A 91 21.34 -0.71 -9.73
N VAL A 92 21.05 -1.63 -10.66
CA VAL A 92 21.71 -1.69 -11.97
C VAL A 92 21.22 -0.63 -12.96
N MET A 93 20.07 0.01 -12.68
CA MET A 93 19.57 1.09 -13.51
C MET A 93 20.38 2.38 -13.32
N PRO A 94 20.66 3.14 -14.38
CA PRO A 94 21.38 4.42 -14.30
C PRO A 94 20.44 5.56 -13.87
N VAL A 95 19.75 5.37 -12.73
CA VAL A 95 18.75 6.29 -12.19
C VAL A 95 19.01 6.51 -10.71
N ASN A 96 19.32 7.73 -10.29
CA ASN A 96 19.58 8.09 -8.90
C ASN A 96 18.58 9.13 -8.37
N LEU A 97 17.93 9.87 -9.28
CA LEU A 97 16.98 10.93 -8.95
C LEU A 97 15.65 10.69 -9.67
N PRO A 98 14.53 11.16 -9.09
CA PRO A 98 13.21 11.02 -9.73
C PRO A 98 13.14 11.63 -11.13
N GLY A 99 13.84 12.76 -11.37
CA GLY A 99 13.91 13.39 -12.68
C GLY A 99 14.59 12.53 -13.75
N GLU A 100 15.60 11.74 -13.36
CA GLU A 100 16.27 10.80 -14.26
C GLU A 100 15.37 9.62 -14.65
N LEU A 101 14.53 9.15 -13.71
CA LEU A 101 13.52 8.14 -14.02
C LEU A 101 12.51 8.67 -15.03
N VAL A 102 12.03 9.89 -14.84
CA VAL A 102 11.11 10.54 -15.78
C VAL A 102 11.75 10.71 -17.16
N ALA A 103 13.00 11.17 -17.21
CA ALA A 103 13.73 11.33 -18.46
C ALA A 103 13.92 10.00 -19.20
N LEU A 104 14.31 8.95 -18.47
CA LEU A 104 14.47 7.60 -19.02
C LEU A 104 13.14 7.04 -19.56
N ALA A 105 12.05 7.20 -18.82
CA ALA A 105 10.73 6.73 -19.23
C ALA A 105 10.22 7.46 -20.49
N LYS A 106 10.50 8.77 -20.61
CA LYS A 106 10.17 9.55 -21.82
C LYS A 106 11.03 9.17 -23.02
N ALA A 107 12.29 8.83 -22.79
CA ALA A 107 13.19 8.38 -23.86
C ALA A 107 12.87 6.97 -24.38
N LYS A 108 12.19 6.16 -23.55
CA LYS A 108 11.88 4.75 -23.82
C LYS A 108 10.42 4.43 -23.51
N PRO A 109 9.46 5.03 -24.24
CA PRO A 109 8.05 4.81 -23.99
C PRO A 109 7.67 3.33 -24.15
N GLY A 110 6.95 2.78 -23.17
CA GLY A 110 6.50 1.39 -23.15
C GLY A 110 7.59 0.33 -22.91
N GLU A 111 8.86 0.70 -22.71
CA GLU A 111 9.94 -0.27 -22.43
C GLU A 111 10.09 -0.59 -20.95
N LEU A 112 9.78 0.35 -20.05
CA LEU A 112 9.86 0.13 -18.61
C LEU A 112 8.60 -0.59 -18.10
N ASN A 113 8.81 -1.58 -17.22
CA ASN A 113 7.75 -2.25 -16.52
C ASN A 113 7.68 -1.76 -15.07
N TRP A 114 6.47 -1.53 -14.56
CA TRP A 114 6.28 -1.21 -13.16
C TRP A 114 5.42 -2.25 -12.45
N ALA A 115 5.75 -2.53 -11.20
CA ALA A 115 5.02 -3.49 -10.39
C ALA A 115 3.75 -2.83 -9.81
N GLY A 116 2.57 -3.31 -10.22
CA GLY A 116 1.26 -2.88 -9.72
C GLY A 116 0.71 -3.90 -8.72
N VAL A 117 0.66 -3.53 -7.44
CA VAL A 117 -0.03 -4.30 -6.41
C VAL A 117 -1.35 -3.62 -6.12
N THR A 118 -2.46 -4.31 -6.36
CA THR A 118 -3.81 -3.75 -6.20
C THR A 118 -3.98 -2.98 -4.88
N GLY A 119 -4.52 -1.78 -4.95
CA GLY A 119 -4.74 -0.89 -3.81
C GLY A 119 -4.41 0.57 -4.13
N ALA A 120 -4.42 1.41 -3.10
CA ALA A 120 -4.24 2.86 -3.26
C ALA A 120 -2.91 3.26 -3.92
N LEU A 121 -1.82 2.52 -3.71
CA LEU A 121 -0.52 2.83 -4.34
C LEU A 121 -0.55 2.56 -5.84
N ASP A 122 -1.19 1.47 -6.26
CA ASP A 122 -1.41 1.17 -7.67
C ASP A 122 -2.22 2.28 -8.38
N PHE A 123 -3.27 2.74 -7.72
CA PHE A 123 -4.09 3.87 -8.19
C PHE A 123 -3.28 5.17 -8.26
N ASN A 124 -2.51 5.48 -7.21
CA ASN A 124 -1.68 6.67 -7.13
C ASN A 124 -0.61 6.68 -8.22
N PHE A 125 0.13 5.59 -8.38
CA PHE A 125 1.18 5.49 -9.39
C PHE A 125 0.63 5.57 -10.81
N SER A 126 -0.49 4.90 -11.08
CA SER A 126 -1.19 4.99 -12.38
C SER A 126 -1.63 6.43 -12.68
N GLY A 127 -2.15 7.15 -11.68
CA GLY A 127 -2.51 8.55 -11.78
C GLY A 127 -1.30 9.43 -12.08
N TRP A 128 -0.18 9.20 -11.39
CA TRP A 128 1.07 9.92 -11.63
C TRP A 128 1.61 9.69 -13.05
N LEU A 129 1.61 8.45 -13.54
CA LEU A 129 2.04 8.16 -14.91
C LEU A 129 1.20 8.94 -15.93
N LYS A 130 -0.11 8.99 -15.74
CA LYS A 130 -1.03 9.73 -16.60
C LYS A 130 -0.74 11.24 -16.60
N VAL A 131 -0.60 11.84 -15.41
CA VAL A 131 -0.34 13.29 -15.27
C VAL A 131 1.04 13.66 -15.82
N ALA A 132 2.05 12.81 -15.61
CA ALA A 132 3.41 13.02 -16.09
C ALA A 132 3.60 12.67 -17.59
N ASN A 133 2.56 12.14 -18.23
CA ASN A 133 2.58 11.63 -19.61
C ASN A 133 3.71 10.61 -19.83
N LEU A 134 3.73 9.58 -18.96
CA LEU A 134 4.71 8.50 -18.99
C LEU A 134 4.05 7.19 -19.41
N ASP A 135 4.65 6.51 -20.38
CA ASP A 135 4.22 5.19 -20.83
C ASP A 135 5.12 4.11 -20.21
N MET A 136 4.57 3.40 -19.21
CA MET A 136 5.20 2.25 -18.59
C MET A 136 4.19 1.10 -18.51
N LYS A 137 4.64 -0.13 -18.75
CA LYS A 137 3.77 -1.32 -18.71
C LYS A 137 3.56 -1.80 -17.29
N LYS A 138 2.30 -1.99 -16.89
CA LYS A 138 1.94 -2.57 -15.60
C LYS A 138 2.14 -4.07 -15.60
N VAL A 139 2.87 -4.59 -14.61
CA VAL A 139 2.95 -6.01 -14.26
C VAL A 139 2.17 -6.21 -12.95
N PRO A 140 1.05 -6.94 -12.95
CA PRO A 140 0.22 -7.10 -11.77
C PRO A 140 0.82 -8.11 -10.79
N TYR A 141 0.81 -7.76 -9.51
CA TYR A 141 1.21 -8.63 -8.40
C TYR A 141 0.10 -8.71 -7.36
N ARG A 142 -0.06 -9.89 -6.76
CA ARG A 142 -0.96 -10.11 -5.61
C ARG A 142 -0.24 -9.91 -4.28
N ASN A 143 1.05 -10.21 -4.25
CA ASN A 143 1.88 -10.13 -3.05
C ASN A 143 2.95 -9.03 -3.24
N PRO A 144 3.00 -8.01 -2.36
CA PRO A 144 3.98 -6.94 -2.47
C PRO A 144 5.44 -7.40 -2.30
N VAL A 145 5.68 -8.52 -1.59
CA VAL A 145 7.04 -9.06 -1.42
C VAL A 145 7.55 -9.66 -2.73
N ASP A 146 6.69 -10.31 -3.52
CA ASP A 146 7.07 -10.86 -4.82
C ASP A 146 7.44 -9.74 -5.80
N ALA A 147 6.69 -8.64 -5.78
CA ALA A 147 7.01 -7.43 -6.55
C ALA A 147 8.40 -6.87 -6.19
N ALA A 148 8.73 -6.78 -4.88
CA ALA A 148 10.04 -6.33 -4.42
C ALA A 148 11.18 -7.27 -4.84
N ASN A 149 10.94 -8.58 -4.85
CA ASN A 149 11.92 -9.57 -5.30
C ASN A 149 12.16 -9.49 -6.81
N ASP A 150 11.12 -9.31 -7.60
CA ASP A 150 11.24 -9.16 -9.05
C ASP A 150 11.88 -7.81 -9.44
N LEU A 151 11.64 -6.75 -8.66
CA LEU A 151 12.38 -5.50 -8.79
C LEU A 151 13.88 -5.72 -8.54
N ALA A 152 14.26 -6.43 -7.49
CA ALA A 152 15.65 -6.71 -7.13
C ALA A 152 16.41 -7.54 -8.18
N THR A 153 15.69 -8.25 -9.03
CA THR A 153 16.24 -9.03 -10.16
C THR A 153 16.07 -8.36 -11.52
N ASN A 154 15.60 -7.11 -11.53
CA ASN A 154 15.35 -6.30 -12.73
C ASN A 154 14.32 -6.91 -13.71
N ARG A 155 13.40 -7.75 -13.22
CA ARG A 155 12.24 -8.24 -13.99
C ARG A 155 11.19 -7.15 -14.17
N VAL A 156 11.07 -6.26 -13.20
CA VAL A 156 10.37 -4.98 -13.29
C VAL A 156 11.33 -3.86 -12.92
N GLN A 157 11.12 -2.66 -13.46
CA GLN A 157 12.06 -1.55 -13.34
C GLN A 157 11.64 -0.51 -12.33
N VAL A 158 10.35 -0.46 -11.98
CA VAL A 158 9.83 0.55 -11.04
C VAL A 158 8.82 -0.09 -10.11
N TYR A 159 8.89 0.26 -8.82
CA TYR A 159 7.90 -0.16 -7.85
C TYR A 159 7.64 0.94 -6.81
N GLU A 160 6.39 1.40 -6.72
CA GLU A 160 5.92 2.24 -5.62
C GLU A 160 5.42 1.35 -4.48
N SER A 161 6.04 1.42 -3.33
CA SER A 161 5.68 0.59 -2.17
C SER A 161 5.92 1.28 -0.84
N ALA A 162 5.38 0.69 0.23
CA ALA A 162 5.85 1.00 1.58
C ALA A 162 7.33 0.64 1.69
N VAL A 163 8.15 1.56 2.20
CA VAL A 163 9.61 1.35 2.37
C VAL A 163 9.92 0.08 3.16
N ALA A 164 9.08 -0.26 4.14
CA ALA A 164 9.24 -1.51 4.91
C ALA A 164 9.20 -2.78 4.04
N ILE A 165 8.47 -2.78 2.92
CA ILE A 165 8.43 -3.91 1.97
C ILE A 165 9.72 -3.98 1.16
N ALA A 166 10.26 -2.83 0.75
CA ALA A 166 11.46 -2.72 -0.05
C ALA A 166 12.75 -2.87 0.79
N GLN A 167 12.67 -2.66 2.11
CA GLN A 167 13.82 -2.57 3.02
C GLN A 167 14.81 -3.73 2.93
N PRO A 168 14.41 -5.02 2.87
CA PRO A 168 15.37 -6.11 2.74
C PRO A 168 16.22 -6.01 1.47
N GLN A 169 15.63 -5.58 0.35
CA GLN A 169 16.33 -5.45 -0.92
C GLN A 169 17.18 -4.17 -0.98
N LEU A 170 16.75 -3.10 -0.28
CA LEU A 170 17.55 -1.89 -0.06
C LEU A 170 18.80 -2.19 0.75
N GLN A 171 18.67 -2.92 1.86
CA GLN A 171 19.82 -3.34 2.71
C GLN A 171 20.77 -4.27 1.98
N ALA A 172 20.26 -5.11 1.08
CA ALA A 172 21.06 -5.97 0.22
C ALA A 172 21.73 -5.23 -0.96
N GLY A 173 21.49 -3.92 -1.11
CA GLY A 173 22.04 -3.09 -2.20
C GLY A 173 21.51 -3.44 -3.59
N LYS A 174 20.43 -4.21 -3.70
CA LYS A 174 19.87 -4.67 -4.97
C LYS A 174 18.93 -3.66 -5.61
N ILE A 175 18.34 -2.77 -4.81
CA ILE A 175 17.47 -1.68 -5.23
C ILE A 175 17.88 -0.38 -4.54
N ARG A 176 17.40 0.73 -5.07
CA ARG A 176 17.54 2.05 -4.47
C ARG A 176 16.26 2.84 -4.62
#